data_59dc00b3a4acb6f2eb04388b784c1747
#
_entry.id   59dc00b3a4acb6f2eb04388b784c1747
#
_cell.length_a   1.000
_cell.length_b   1.000
_cell.length_c   1.000
_cell.angle_alpha   90.00
_cell.angle_beta   90.00
_cell.angle_gamma   90.00
#
_symmetry.space_group_name_H-M   'P 1'
#
loop_
_entity.id
_entity.type
_entity.pdbx_description
1 polymer ?
#
loop_
_entity_poly.entity_id
_entity_poly.type
_entity_poly.pdbx_seq_one_letter_code
_entity_poly.pdbx_strand_id
1 'polypeptide(L)'
;RILAKAVERGLVAADAVLSEAEIHRLVLAPGFSTAAELTSLSGRGVGMDVVKSSVDALRGTLDIHSAPGQGTTMRLCLPLTLAIIDGFQVGVAGATFILPLDAVVECIELPADAGAAGYLDLRGQVLPFLRLRALFALEGAPPPRQNVVVVRFGGRQAGIAVDHLLGECQAVIKPLGPLFERVAGIAGSTILGSGEVALILDVPQLVQRAIAHEGRDTGGAPRARFLAA
;
A
#
# COMPACT_ATOMS: atom_id res chain seq x y z
N ARG A 1 8.66 -26.77 14.75
CA ARG A 1 8.58 -25.65 15.71
C ARG A 1 7.95 -24.40 15.06
N ILE A 2 8.42 -23.95 13.89
CA ILE A 2 7.88 -22.75 13.19
C ILE A 2 6.39 -22.94 12.90
N LEU A 3 6.00 -24.00 12.19
CA LEU A 3 4.60 -24.28 11.85
C LEU A 3 3.71 -24.35 13.10
N ALA A 4 4.11 -25.09 14.13
CA ALA A 4 3.35 -25.19 15.38
C ALA A 4 3.11 -23.80 16.03
N LYS A 5 4.14 -22.95 16.02
CA LYS A 5 4.02 -21.58 16.55
C LYS A 5 3.17 -20.67 15.69
N ALA A 6 3.17 -20.86 14.37
CA ALA A 6 2.32 -20.12 13.44
C ALA A 6 0.84 -20.51 13.60
N VAL A 7 0.53 -21.78 13.80
CA VAL A 7 -0.82 -22.27 14.10
C VAL A 7 -1.30 -21.73 15.47
N GLU A 8 -0.47 -21.80 16.50
CA GLU A 8 -0.77 -21.25 17.84
C GLU A 8 -1.12 -19.75 17.77
N ARG A 9 -0.48 -19.01 16.87
CA ARG A 9 -0.74 -17.57 16.66
C ARG A 9 -1.83 -17.26 15.66
N GLY A 10 -2.47 -18.26 15.09
CA GLY A 10 -3.54 -18.07 14.09
C GLY A 10 -3.08 -17.53 12.73
N LEU A 11 -1.77 -17.58 12.45
CA LEU A 11 -1.22 -17.16 11.17
C LEU A 11 -1.49 -18.14 10.03
N VAL A 12 -1.70 -19.41 10.41
CA VAL A 12 -1.95 -20.52 9.48
C VAL A 12 -2.98 -21.45 10.10
N ALA A 13 -3.89 -22.01 9.29
CA ALA A 13 -4.84 -23.02 9.72
C ALA A 13 -4.11 -24.33 10.10
N ALA A 14 -4.65 -25.08 11.06
CA ALA A 14 -4.01 -26.30 11.56
C ALA A 14 -3.89 -27.41 10.53
N ASP A 15 -4.74 -27.39 9.50
CA ASP A 15 -4.82 -28.33 8.38
C ASP A 15 -4.11 -27.83 7.10
N ALA A 16 -3.45 -26.69 7.16
CA ALA A 16 -2.78 -26.13 5.98
C ALA A 16 -1.57 -26.97 5.57
N VAL A 17 -1.53 -27.36 4.31
CA VAL A 17 -0.38 -28.04 3.70
C VAL A 17 0.54 -26.99 3.11
N LEU A 18 1.68 -26.74 3.78
CA LEU A 18 2.68 -25.76 3.39
C LEU A 18 3.97 -26.46 2.95
N SER A 19 4.61 -25.92 1.92
CA SER A 19 5.98 -26.28 1.56
C SER A 19 6.99 -25.82 2.60
N GLU A 20 8.20 -26.41 2.63
CA GLU A 20 9.27 -25.99 3.54
C GLU A 20 9.62 -24.51 3.37
N ALA A 21 9.62 -24.00 2.14
CA ALA A 21 9.88 -22.59 1.84
C ALA A 21 8.80 -21.66 2.43
N GLU A 22 7.53 -22.05 2.36
CA GLU A 22 6.44 -21.30 2.98
C GLU A 22 6.53 -21.33 4.50
N ILE A 23 6.87 -22.48 5.09
CA ILE A 23 7.10 -22.58 6.54
C ILE A 23 8.25 -21.66 6.99
N HIS A 24 9.34 -21.60 6.24
CA HIS A 24 10.46 -20.71 6.56
C HIS A 24 10.08 -19.23 6.45
N ARG A 25 9.22 -18.86 5.48
CA ARG A 25 8.73 -17.48 5.33
C ARG A 25 7.88 -17.00 6.51
N LEU A 26 7.25 -17.89 7.26
CA LEU A 26 6.48 -17.53 8.46
C LEU A 26 7.34 -16.83 9.54
N VAL A 27 8.65 -17.07 9.55
CA VAL A 27 9.59 -16.38 10.47
C VAL A 27 9.65 -14.87 10.21
N LEU A 28 9.29 -14.44 8.99
CA LEU A 28 9.29 -13.05 8.56
C LEU A 28 7.96 -12.33 8.87
N ALA A 29 6.96 -13.03 9.42
CA ALA A 29 5.69 -12.45 9.79
C ALA A 29 5.84 -11.47 10.96
N PRO A 30 5.09 -10.35 10.97
CA PRO A 30 5.16 -9.35 12.03
C PRO A 30 5.01 -9.94 13.43
N GLY A 31 5.96 -9.62 14.32
CA GLY A 31 5.95 -10.10 15.69
C GLY A 31 6.23 -11.60 15.86
N PHE A 32 6.59 -12.32 14.79
CA PHE A 32 6.90 -13.75 14.90
C PHE A 32 8.25 -13.96 15.60
N SER A 33 8.25 -14.71 16.68
CA SER A 33 9.46 -15.18 17.38
C SER A 33 9.26 -16.59 17.84
N THR A 34 10.29 -17.44 17.67
CA THR A 34 10.33 -18.80 18.21
C THR A 34 11.01 -18.86 19.58
N ALA A 35 11.57 -17.76 20.07
CA ALA A 35 12.16 -17.65 21.39
C ALA A 35 11.07 -17.61 22.47
N ALA A 36 11.27 -18.36 23.55
CA ALA A 36 10.35 -18.40 24.70
C ALA A 36 10.51 -17.14 25.58
N GLU A 37 11.69 -16.52 25.58
CA GLU A 37 12.00 -15.31 26.33
C GLU A 37 12.84 -14.34 25.48
N LEU A 38 12.62 -13.03 25.69
CA LEU A 38 13.48 -11.98 25.16
C LEU A 38 14.83 -12.03 25.89
N THR A 39 15.82 -12.72 25.34
CA THR A 39 17.15 -12.74 25.93
C THR A 39 17.82 -11.39 25.70
N SER A 40 18.62 -10.96 26.71
CA SER A 40 19.40 -9.73 26.70
C SER A 40 20.44 -9.63 25.57
N LEU A 41 20.71 -10.71 24.84
CA LEU A 41 21.58 -10.73 23.65
C LEU A 41 20.90 -10.17 22.39
N SER A 42 19.56 -10.19 22.29
CA SER A 42 18.80 -9.50 21.22
C SER A 42 18.42 -8.08 21.66
N GLY A 43 19.36 -7.32 22.12
CA GLY A 43 19.30 -6.06 22.85
C GLY A 43 18.37 -4.94 22.35
N ARG A 44 17.46 -5.19 21.43
CA ARG A 44 16.46 -4.22 20.97
C ARG A 44 15.11 -4.82 20.56
N GLY A 45 14.84 -6.10 20.76
CA GLY A 45 13.55 -6.70 20.37
C GLY A 45 13.28 -6.63 18.85
N VAL A 46 14.31 -6.54 18.04
CA VAL A 46 14.22 -6.43 16.59
C VAL A 46 14.02 -7.83 16.03
N GLY A 47 12.82 -8.13 15.52
CA GLY A 47 12.49 -9.40 14.88
C GLY A 47 12.91 -9.43 13.41
N MET A 48 12.76 -10.58 12.78
CA MET A 48 13.03 -10.78 11.35
C MET A 48 12.03 -9.98 10.46
N ASP A 49 10.92 -9.58 11.01
CA ASP A 49 9.92 -8.68 10.39
C ASP A 49 10.50 -7.30 10.08
N VAL A 50 11.35 -6.76 10.96
CA VAL A 50 12.04 -5.48 10.71
C VAL A 50 13.07 -5.63 9.58
N VAL A 51 13.80 -6.75 9.54
CA VAL A 51 14.72 -7.05 8.43
C VAL A 51 13.93 -7.15 7.11
N LYS A 52 12.81 -7.86 7.11
CA LYS A 52 11.92 -7.98 5.95
C LYS A 52 11.43 -6.62 5.50
N SER A 53 10.93 -5.79 6.43
CA SER A 53 10.48 -4.43 6.13
C SER A 53 11.58 -3.57 5.52
N SER A 54 12.81 -3.67 6.05
CA SER A 54 13.96 -2.92 5.51
C SER A 54 14.35 -3.38 4.10
N VAL A 55 14.30 -4.69 3.83
CA VAL A 55 14.58 -5.26 2.51
C VAL A 55 13.50 -4.87 1.52
N ASP A 56 12.23 -4.91 1.92
CA ASP A 56 11.09 -4.51 1.09
C ASP A 56 11.13 -3.01 0.75
N ALA A 57 11.53 -2.17 1.72
CA ALA A 57 11.72 -0.74 1.49
C ALA A 57 12.79 -0.45 0.43
N LEU A 58 13.78 -1.35 0.31
CA LEU A 58 14.80 -1.32 -0.74
C LEU A 58 14.37 -2.06 -2.02
N ARG A 59 13.09 -2.51 -2.11
CA ARG A 59 12.57 -3.36 -3.20
C ARG A 59 13.39 -4.63 -3.43
N GLY A 60 13.99 -5.15 -2.37
CA GLY A 60 14.72 -6.40 -2.37
C GLY A 60 13.83 -7.61 -2.10
N THR A 61 14.43 -8.78 -2.21
CA THR A 61 13.81 -10.03 -1.78
C THR A 61 14.64 -10.72 -0.73
N LEU A 62 13.98 -11.40 0.22
CA LEU A 62 14.61 -12.18 1.27
C LEU A 62 14.09 -13.60 1.22
N ASP A 63 14.98 -14.55 0.92
CA ASP A 63 14.70 -15.97 0.90
C ASP A 63 15.47 -16.68 2.03
N ILE A 64 14.81 -17.67 2.64
CA ILE A 64 15.38 -18.47 3.73
C ILE A 64 15.37 -19.94 3.32
N HIS A 65 16.56 -20.56 3.33
CA HIS A 65 16.77 -21.99 3.11
C HIS A 65 17.41 -22.59 4.35
N SER A 66 16.82 -23.61 4.91
CA SER A 66 17.34 -24.28 6.12
C SER A 66 17.21 -25.78 5.98
N ALA A 67 18.27 -26.49 6.33
CA ALA A 67 18.27 -27.94 6.39
C ALA A 67 18.78 -28.41 7.77
N PRO A 68 18.11 -29.39 8.40
CA PRO A 68 18.53 -29.94 9.69
C PRO A 68 19.98 -30.44 9.65
N GLY A 69 20.81 -30.00 10.59
CA GLY A 69 22.23 -30.35 10.68
C GLY A 69 23.15 -29.65 9.67
N GLN A 70 22.62 -28.92 8.70
CA GLN A 70 23.40 -28.20 7.68
C GLN A 70 23.39 -26.68 7.87
N GLY A 71 22.53 -26.19 8.76
CA GLY A 71 22.41 -24.75 9.04
C GLY A 71 21.34 -24.04 8.24
N THR A 72 21.42 -22.71 8.25
CA THR A 72 20.44 -21.83 7.57
C THR A 72 21.16 -20.83 6.68
N THR A 73 20.71 -20.70 5.44
CA THR A 73 21.17 -19.72 4.47
C THR A 73 20.08 -18.67 4.27
N MET A 74 20.42 -17.40 4.46
CA MET A 74 19.57 -16.26 4.12
C MET A 74 20.11 -15.58 2.87
N ARG A 75 19.28 -15.48 1.85
CA ARG A 75 19.64 -14.82 0.59
C ARG A 75 18.89 -13.49 0.50
N LEU A 76 19.63 -12.40 0.53
CA LEU A 76 19.11 -11.06 0.28
C LEU A 76 19.48 -10.67 -1.16
N CYS A 77 18.48 -10.36 -1.98
CA CYS A 77 18.68 -9.82 -3.30
C CYS A 77 18.21 -8.37 -3.29
N LEU A 78 19.13 -7.44 -3.55
CA LEU A 78 18.85 -6.02 -3.61
C LEU A 78 19.08 -5.54 -5.04
N PRO A 79 18.24 -4.64 -5.59
CA PRO A 79 18.49 -4.07 -6.90
C PRO A 79 19.77 -3.22 -6.86
N LEU A 80 20.64 -3.39 -7.85
CA LEU A 80 21.88 -2.60 -7.99
C LEU A 80 21.63 -1.18 -8.52
N THR A 81 20.48 -0.94 -9.13
CA THR A 81 20.08 0.35 -9.70
C THR A 81 19.21 1.13 -8.72
N LEU A 82 19.24 2.45 -8.83
CA LEU A 82 18.20 3.28 -8.24
C LEU A 82 16.84 2.71 -8.66
N ALA A 83 15.91 2.58 -7.70
CA ALA A 83 14.58 2.04 -7.97
C ALA A 83 13.84 2.99 -8.93
N ILE A 84 13.96 2.73 -10.24
CA ILE A 84 13.18 3.41 -11.25
C ILE A 84 11.82 2.72 -11.31
N ILE A 85 10.77 3.50 -11.25
CA ILE A 85 9.40 3.02 -11.47
C ILE A 85 8.79 3.74 -12.66
N ASP A 86 7.97 3.02 -13.39
CA ASP A 86 7.01 3.62 -14.29
C ASP A 86 5.85 4.15 -13.43
N GLY A 87 5.56 5.42 -13.56
CA GLY A 87 4.60 6.15 -12.75
C GLY A 87 3.57 6.88 -13.58
N PHE A 88 2.42 7.13 -13.00
CA PHE A 88 1.37 7.97 -13.54
C PHE A 88 1.27 9.24 -12.70
N GLN A 89 1.56 10.38 -13.32
CA GLN A 89 1.54 11.68 -12.66
C GLN A 89 0.13 12.24 -12.56
N VAL A 90 -0.19 12.76 -11.40
CA VAL A 90 -1.46 13.45 -11.12
C VAL A 90 -1.21 14.74 -10.35
N GLY A 91 -2.03 15.76 -10.62
CA GLY A 91 -1.95 17.05 -9.93
C GLY A 91 -3.09 17.21 -8.94
N VAL A 92 -2.80 17.74 -7.74
CA VAL A 92 -3.80 18.11 -6.75
C VAL A 92 -3.34 19.37 -6.02
N ALA A 93 -4.13 20.44 -6.08
CA ALA A 93 -3.83 21.73 -5.41
C ALA A 93 -2.45 22.29 -5.76
N GLY A 94 -1.99 22.11 -6.99
CA GLY A 94 -0.68 22.56 -7.45
C GLY A 94 0.49 21.66 -7.05
N ALA A 95 0.26 20.62 -6.26
CA ALA A 95 1.26 19.60 -5.96
C ALA A 95 1.17 18.42 -6.94
N THR A 96 2.32 17.82 -7.26
CA THR A 96 2.39 16.64 -8.12
C THR A 96 2.59 15.38 -7.30
N PHE A 97 1.76 14.36 -7.60
CA PHE A 97 1.84 13.03 -7.02
C PHE A 97 2.08 12.00 -8.12
N ILE A 98 2.68 10.87 -7.77
CA ILE A 98 2.93 9.76 -8.68
C ILE A 98 2.31 8.48 -8.12
N LEU A 99 1.53 7.82 -8.95
CA LEU A 99 1.01 6.48 -8.72
C LEU A 99 1.89 5.47 -9.46
N PRO A 100 2.31 4.35 -8.86
CA PRO A 100 2.91 3.26 -9.61
C PRO A 100 1.99 2.82 -10.75
N LEU A 101 2.51 2.75 -11.98
CA LEU A 101 1.69 2.51 -13.18
C LEU A 101 1.09 1.11 -13.19
N ASP A 102 1.78 0.13 -12.62
CA ASP A 102 1.31 -1.25 -12.46
C ASP A 102 0.06 -1.39 -11.56
N ALA A 103 -0.17 -0.41 -10.71
CA ALA A 103 -1.36 -0.36 -9.87
C ALA A 103 -2.55 0.35 -10.54
N VAL A 104 -2.33 1.13 -11.59
CA VAL A 104 -3.38 1.90 -12.29
C VAL A 104 -4.17 0.98 -13.22
N VAL A 105 -5.51 1.02 -13.12
CA VAL A 105 -6.42 0.23 -13.96
C VAL A 105 -7.00 1.08 -15.08
N GLU A 106 -7.58 2.23 -14.72
CA GLU A 106 -8.19 3.17 -15.65
C GLU A 106 -8.34 4.55 -14.99
N CYS A 107 -8.62 5.56 -15.80
CA CYS A 107 -8.95 6.90 -15.33
C CYS A 107 -10.35 7.27 -15.83
N ILE A 108 -11.17 7.82 -14.94
CA ILE A 108 -12.52 8.28 -15.24
C ILE A 108 -12.72 9.71 -14.77
N GLU A 109 -13.68 10.43 -15.32
CA GLU A 109 -14.11 11.72 -14.77
C GLU A 109 -14.89 11.48 -13.46
N LEU A 110 -14.63 12.29 -12.44
CA LEU A 110 -15.38 12.23 -11.18
C LEU A 110 -16.81 12.72 -11.43
N PRO A 111 -17.84 11.88 -11.21
CA PRO A 111 -19.23 12.31 -11.37
C PRO A 111 -19.57 13.50 -10.47
N ALA A 112 -20.35 14.46 -11.00
CA ALA A 112 -20.72 15.66 -10.24
C ALA A 112 -21.57 15.35 -8.99
N ASP A 113 -22.27 14.24 -9.01
CA ASP A 113 -23.08 13.69 -7.92
C ASP A 113 -22.29 12.77 -6.97
N ALA A 114 -21.01 12.51 -7.25
CA ALA A 114 -20.12 11.80 -6.35
C ALA A 114 -19.93 12.62 -5.06
N GLY A 115 -20.90 12.50 -4.16
CA GLY A 115 -21.00 13.24 -2.92
C GLY A 115 -19.85 12.98 -1.94
N ALA A 116 -20.02 13.43 -0.71
CA ALA A 116 -19.09 13.18 0.40
C ALA A 116 -19.07 11.70 0.82
N ALA A 117 -19.87 10.84 0.20
CA ALA A 117 -20.13 9.46 0.61
C ALA A 117 -18.95 8.49 0.43
N GLY A 118 -17.86 8.89 -0.23
CA GLY A 118 -16.65 8.03 -0.33
C GLY A 118 -16.75 6.86 -1.31
N TYR A 119 -17.84 6.74 -2.11
CA TYR A 119 -17.99 5.72 -3.15
C TYR A 119 -18.69 6.27 -4.39
N LEU A 120 -18.42 5.64 -5.50
CA LEU A 120 -19.03 5.91 -6.80
C LEU A 120 -19.47 4.61 -7.46
N ASP A 121 -20.38 4.70 -8.40
CA ASP A 121 -20.77 3.58 -9.26
C ASP A 121 -19.79 3.49 -10.43
N LEU A 122 -19.09 2.38 -10.52
CA LEU A 122 -18.26 2.05 -11.68
C LEU A 122 -18.89 0.86 -12.41
N ARG A 123 -19.66 1.13 -13.44
CA ARG A 123 -20.31 0.09 -14.29
C ARG A 123 -21.16 -0.90 -13.47
N GLY A 124 -21.94 -0.40 -12.52
CA GLY A 124 -22.79 -1.22 -11.65
C GLY A 124 -22.08 -1.85 -10.46
N GLN A 125 -20.81 -1.50 -10.24
CA GLN A 125 -20.04 -1.91 -9.07
C GLN A 125 -19.75 -0.71 -8.18
N VAL A 126 -19.93 -0.91 -6.88
CA VAL A 126 -19.57 0.13 -5.89
C VAL A 126 -18.05 0.18 -5.76
N LEU A 127 -17.47 1.32 -6.11
CA LEU A 127 -16.04 1.60 -5.98
C LEU A 127 -15.81 2.59 -4.82
N PRO A 128 -15.18 2.17 -3.72
CA PRO A 128 -14.76 3.11 -2.68
C PRO A 128 -13.70 4.06 -3.25
N PHE A 129 -13.74 5.33 -2.88
CA PHE A 129 -12.73 6.28 -3.32
C PHE A 129 -12.30 7.25 -2.22
N LEU A 130 -11.08 7.76 -2.36
CA LEU A 130 -10.49 8.80 -1.53
C LEU A 130 -10.25 10.06 -2.34
N ARG A 131 -10.43 11.22 -1.72
CA ARG A 131 -10.00 12.51 -2.28
C ARG A 131 -8.60 12.82 -1.73
N LEU A 132 -7.57 12.88 -2.58
CA LEU A 132 -6.20 13.20 -2.13
C LEU A 132 -6.15 14.57 -1.45
N ARG A 133 -6.95 15.52 -1.94
CA ARG A 133 -7.07 16.86 -1.33
C ARG A 133 -7.48 16.79 0.14
N ALA A 134 -8.47 15.98 0.48
CA ALA A 134 -8.92 15.78 1.85
C ALA A 134 -7.92 14.97 2.68
N LEU A 135 -7.33 13.93 2.09
CA LEU A 135 -6.37 13.05 2.77
C LEU A 135 -5.13 13.80 3.25
N PHE A 136 -4.62 14.71 2.43
CA PHE A 136 -3.42 15.50 2.74
C PHE A 136 -3.72 16.94 3.19
N ALA A 137 -5.01 17.25 3.49
CA ALA A 137 -5.47 18.58 3.93
C ALA A 137 -4.96 19.71 3.02
N LEU A 138 -5.00 19.50 1.69
CA LEU A 138 -4.53 20.46 0.72
C LEU A 138 -5.56 21.59 0.55
N GLU A 139 -5.12 22.82 0.65
CA GLU A 139 -5.94 24.02 0.57
C GLU A 139 -6.38 24.35 -0.88
N GLY A 140 -7.37 25.24 -1.01
CA GLY A 140 -7.89 25.74 -2.27
C GLY A 140 -9.13 24.97 -2.76
N ALA A 141 -9.90 25.62 -3.62
CA ALA A 141 -11.08 25.03 -4.24
C ALA A 141 -10.67 24.01 -5.32
N PRO A 142 -11.35 22.87 -5.42
CA PRO A 142 -11.12 21.94 -6.51
C PRO A 142 -11.55 22.54 -7.85
N PRO A 143 -10.95 22.12 -8.97
CA PRO A 143 -11.41 22.54 -10.29
C PRO A 143 -12.83 22.00 -10.56
N PRO A 144 -13.56 22.63 -11.50
CA PRO A 144 -14.94 22.22 -11.83
C PRO A 144 -15.03 20.78 -12.37
N ARG A 145 -13.97 20.27 -12.94
CA ARG A 145 -13.84 18.87 -13.36
C ARG A 145 -12.66 18.24 -12.66
N GLN A 146 -12.92 17.13 -12.01
CA GLN A 146 -11.91 16.30 -11.35
C GLN A 146 -11.89 14.90 -11.99
N ASN A 147 -10.85 14.17 -11.74
CA ASN A 147 -10.67 12.81 -12.25
C ASN A 147 -10.54 11.82 -11.10
N VAL A 148 -10.86 10.58 -11.36
CA VAL A 148 -10.60 9.45 -10.47
C VAL A 148 -9.67 8.49 -11.18
N VAL A 149 -8.53 8.23 -10.57
CA VAL A 149 -7.64 7.15 -10.98
C VAL A 149 -8.08 5.90 -10.22
N VAL A 150 -8.55 4.90 -10.95
CA VAL A 150 -8.90 3.59 -10.40
C VAL A 150 -7.63 2.78 -10.24
N VAL A 151 -7.36 2.36 -9.02
CA VAL A 151 -6.17 1.57 -8.68
C VAL A 151 -6.56 0.20 -8.13
N ARG A 152 -5.64 -0.76 -8.25
CA ARG A 152 -5.82 -2.13 -7.78
C ARG A 152 -4.66 -2.57 -6.90
N PHE A 153 -5.00 -3.22 -5.79
CA PHE A 153 -4.04 -3.91 -4.93
C PHE A 153 -4.67 -5.12 -4.26
N GLY A 154 -4.00 -6.27 -4.28
CA GLY A 154 -4.46 -7.49 -3.62
C GLY A 154 -5.84 -7.97 -4.09
N GLY A 155 -6.18 -7.78 -5.36
CA GLY A 155 -7.48 -8.14 -5.94
C GLY A 155 -8.62 -7.15 -5.63
N ARG A 156 -8.36 -6.10 -4.85
CA ARG A 156 -9.32 -5.03 -4.52
C ARG A 156 -9.04 -3.78 -5.32
N GLN A 157 -10.08 -3.00 -5.59
CA GLN A 157 -9.99 -1.73 -6.30
C GLN A 157 -10.45 -0.58 -5.42
N ALA A 158 -9.88 0.60 -5.67
CA ALA A 158 -10.31 1.86 -5.09
C ALA A 158 -10.08 3.01 -6.07
N GLY A 159 -10.86 4.07 -5.95
CA GLY A 159 -10.67 5.30 -6.69
C GLY A 159 -9.80 6.29 -5.90
N ILE A 160 -8.98 7.04 -6.61
CA ILE A 160 -8.21 8.17 -6.06
C ILE A 160 -8.62 9.41 -6.84
N ALA A 161 -9.38 10.31 -6.18
CA ALA A 161 -9.83 11.55 -6.81
C ALA A 161 -8.71 12.59 -6.80
N VAL A 162 -8.44 13.14 -7.98
CA VAL A 162 -7.37 14.08 -8.29
C VAL A 162 -7.91 15.24 -9.13
N ASP A 163 -7.18 16.36 -9.16
CA ASP A 163 -7.60 17.52 -9.94
C ASP A 163 -7.27 17.35 -11.44
N HIS A 164 -6.05 16.85 -11.74
CA HIS A 164 -5.55 16.73 -13.11
C HIS A 164 -4.81 15.40 -13.33
N LEU A 165 -4.93 14.88 -14.54
CA LEU A 165 -4.09 13.78 -15.04
C LEU A 165 -2.95 14.41 -15.84
N LEU A 166 -1.70 14.12 -15.49
CA LEU A 166 -0.52 14.72 -16.10
C LEU A 166 0.21 13.76 -17.06
N GLY A 167 -0.10 12.46 -17.00
CA GLY A 167 0.44 11.44 -17.89
C GLY A 167 1.47 10.52 -17.24
N GLU A 168 2.09 9.69 -18.06
CA GLU A 168 3.09 8.71 -17.63
C GLU A 168 4.48 9.33 -17.47
N CYS A 169 5.26 8.80 -16.54
CA CYS A 169 6.63 9.20 -16.30
C CYS A 169 7.48 8.04 -15.79
N GLN A 170 8.79 8.19 -15.89
CA GLN A 170 9.74 7.38 -15.13
C GLN A 170 10.25 8.19 -13.95
N ALA A 171 10.19 7.60 -12.77
CA ALA A 171 10.57 8.25 -11.54
C ALA A 171 11.60 7.42 -10.76
N VAL A 172 12.62 8.09 -10.24
CA VAL A 172 13.59 7.48 -9.33
C VAL A 172 13.08 7.65 -7.90
N ILE A 173 12.72 6.56 -7.26
CA ILE A 173 12.24 6.62 -5.87
C ILE A 173 13.39 6.98 -4.94
N LYS A 174 13.15 8.01 -4.15
CA LYS A 174 13.96 8.35 -2.98
C LYS A 174 13.14 8.07 -1.73
N PRO A 175 13.67 7.33 -0.75
CA PRO A 175 12.98 7.14 0.52
C PRO A 175 12.75 8.49 1.19
N LEU A 176 11.65 8.58 1.93
CA LEU A 176 11.40 9.75 2.77
C LEU A 176 12.38 9.76 3.93
N GLY A 177 12.87 10.96 4.29
CA GLY A 177 13.67 11.12 5.51
C GLY A 177 12.83 10.85 6.76
N PRO A 178 13.48 10.62 7.92
CA PRO A 178 12.82 10.19 9.17
C PRO A 178 11.65 11.10 9.62
N LEU A 179 11.67 12.38 9.25
CA LEU A 179 10.60 13.34 9.54
C LEU A 179 9.30 13.05 8.78
N PHE A 180 9.39 12.39 7.61
CA PHE A 180 8.26 12.16 6.71
C PHE A 180 7.84 10.68 6.66
N GLU A 181 8.56 9.76 7.32
CA GLU A 181 8.23 8.33 7.37
C GLU A 181 6.83 8.04 7.95
N ARG A 182 6.28 9.00 8.70
CA ARG A 182 4.95 8.87 9.33
C ARG A 182 3.81 9.43 8.50
N VAL A 183 4.07 9.98 7.30
CA VAL A 183 3.02 10.49 6.43
C VAL A 183 2.35 9.30 5.74
N ALA A 184 1.23 8.90 6.29
CA ALA A 184 0.53 7.73 5.79
C ALA A 184 -0.06 7.97 4.39
N GLY A 185 0.16 7.02 3.48
CA GLY A 185 -0.25 7.09 2.07
C GLY A 185 0.84 7.58 1.13
N ILE A 186 2.07 7.82 1.63
CA ILE A 186 3.24 8.19 0.82
C ILE A 186 4.30 7.10 0.95
N ALA A 187 4.77 6.59 -0.20
CA ALA A 187 5.81 5.56 -0.28
C ALA A 187 7.21 6.14 -0.47
N GLY A 188 7.32 7.39 -0.93
CA GLY A 188 8.60 8.03 -1.22
C GLY A 188 8.43 9.38 -1.91
N SER A 189 9.52 9.90 -2.42
CA SER A 189 9.55 11.11 -3.23
C SER A 189 10.43 10.93 -4.46
N THR A 190 10.28 11.82 -5.41
CA THR A 190 11.16 11.92 -6.59
C THR A 190 11.37 13.38 -6.96
N ILE A 191 12.37 13.62 -7.81
CA ILE A 191 12.56 14.91 -8.47
C ILE A 191 12.20 14.70 -9.93
N LEU A 192 11.24 15.48 -10.42
CA LEU A 192 10.80 15.47 -11.81
C LEU A 192 11.86 16.11 -12.73
N GLY A 193 11.73 15.89 -14.04
CA GLY A 193 12.57 16.56 -15.03
C GLY A 193 12.47 18.08 -15.01
N SER A 194 11.37 18.65 -14.45
CA SER A 194 11.21 20.08 -14.20
C SER A 194 12.02 20.60 -13.00
N GLY A 195 12.61 19.72 -12.20
CA GLY A 195 13.26 20.05 -10.93
C GLY A 195 12.31 20.11 -9.72
N GLU A 196 11.02 19.94 -9.93
CA GLU A 196 10.01 19.91 -8.86
C GLU A 196 10.04 18.58 -8.10
N VAL A 197 9.69 18.63 -6.81
CA VAL A 197 9.54 17.43 -5.99
C VAL A 197 8.13 16.88 -6.17
N ALA A 198 8.02 15.59 -6.50
CA ALA A 198 6.77 14.86 -6.51
C ALA A 198 6.77 13.77 -5.43
N LEU A 199 5.59 13.52 -4.84
CA LEU A 199 5.40 12.48 -3.82
C LEU A 199 4.87 11.22 -4.47
N ILE A 200 5.46 10.07 -4.12
CA ILE A 200 5.03 8.77 -4.62
C ILE A 200 4.01 8.18 -3.64
N LEU A 201 2.84 7.84 -4.16
CA LEU A 201 1.73 7.33 -3.35
C LEU A 201 1.91 5.86 -2.99
N ASP A 202 1.55 5.51 -1.76
CA ASP A 202 1.46 4.12 -1.28
C ASP A 202 0.07 3.55 -1.60
N VAL A 203 -0.08 2.97 -2.80
CA VAL A 203 -1.35 2.42 -3.27
C VAL A 203 -1.91 1.34 -2.34
N PRO A 204 -1.15 0.38 -1.81
CA PRO A 204 -1.59 -0.54 -0.78
C PRO A 204 -2.30 0.14 0.40
N GLN A 205 -1.68 1.15 1.00
CA GLN A 205 -2.26 1.88 2.12
C GLN A 205 -3.51 2.68 1.70
N LEU A 206 -3.50 3.30 0.52
CA LEU A 206 -4.65 4.07 0.03
C LEU A 206 -5.87 3.18 -0.22
N VAL A 207 -5.68 2.02 -0.85
CA VAL A 207 -6.76 1.04 -1.07
C VAL A 207 -7.34 0.56 0.26
N GLN A 208 -6.49 0.22 1.24
CA GLN A 208 -6.96 -0.18 2.57
C GLN A 208 -7.76 0.93 3.27
N ARG A 209 -7.32 2.17 3.16
CA ARG A 209 -8.04 3.32 3.74
C ARG A 209 -9.38 3.57 3.06
N ALA A 210 -9.45 3.51 1.73
CA ALA A 210 -10.69 3.67 1.01
C ALA A 210 -11.75 2.66 1.48
N ILE A 211 -11.33 1.39 1.61
CA ILE A 211 -12.20 0.30 2.09
C ILE A 211 -12.58 0.46 3.58
N ALA A 212 -11.66 0.93 4.42
CA ALA A 212 -11.93 1.16 5.85
C ALA A 212 -12.91 2.33 6.08
N HIS A 213 -12.95 3.33 5.20
CA HIS A 213 -13.98 4.39 5.22
C HIS A 213 -15.37 3.83 4.92
N GLU A 214 -15.48 2.84 4.02
CA GLU A 214 -16.74 2.13 3.74
C GLU A 214 -17.38 1.53 5.00
N GLY A 215 -16.58 0.97 5.92
CA GLY A 215 -17.06 0.36 7.16
C GLY A 215 -17.56 1.34 8.24
N ARG A 216 -17.22 2.62 8.14
CA ARG A 216 -17.64 3.63 9.13
C ARG A 216 -18.93 4.35 8.74
N ASP A 217 -19.20 4.52 7.46
CA ASP A 217 -20.43 5.16 6.97
C ASP A 217 -21.63 4.20 6.86
N THR A 218 -21.41 2.90 6.87
CA THR A 218 -22.51 1.90 6.88
C THR A 218 -23.19 1.75 8.24
N GLY A 219 -22.70 2.45 9.29
CA GLY A 219 -23.27 2.44 10.64
C GLY A 219 -24.43 3.41 10.89
N GLY A 220 -24.86 4.21 9.93
CA GLY A 220 -25.92 5.18 10.19
C GLY A 220 -26.48 5.87 8.97
N ALA A 221 -27.37 5.20 8.22
CA ALA A 221 -28.52 5.85 7.54
C ALA A 221 -29.11 4.97 6.42
N PRO A 222 -30.40 5.14 6.04
CA PRO A 222 -31.27 4.05 5.62
C PRO A 222 -31.07 3.66 4.15
N ARG A 223 -30.98 2.35 3.92
CA ARG A 223 -31.29 1.70 2.66
C ARG A 223 -32.75 1.98 2.27
N ALA A 224 -33.03 3.09 1.61
CA ALA A 224 -34.31 3.26 0.93
C ALA A 224 -34.22 4.44 -0.05
N ARG A 225 -33.86 4.13 -1.32
CA ARG A 225 -34.34 4.87 -2.51
C ARG A 225 -33.66 4.43 -3.82
N PHE A 226 -33.64 3.12 -4.05
CA PHE A 226 -33.41 2.61 -5.43
C PHE A 226 -34.39 1.47 -5.73
N LEU A 227 -35.69 1.76 -5.60
CA LEU A 227 -36.76 0.96 -6.19
C LEU A 227 -37.94 1.90 -6.41
N ALA A 228 -37.98 2.58 -7.55
CA ALA A 228 -39.17 3.09 -8.25
C ALA A 228 -38.73 4.03 -9.38
N ALA A 229 -38.59 3.50 -10.58
CA ALA A 229 -39.19 3.91 -11.87
C ALA A 229 -38.49 3.14 -12.98
#